data_c68cac3265d7c0ac1fbc9a46ec48b213
#
_entry.id   c68cac3265d7c0ac1fbc9a46ec48b213
#
_cell.length_a   1.000
_cell.length_b   1.000
_cell.length_c   1.000
_cell.angle_alpha   90.00
_cell.angle_beta   90.00
_cell.angle_gamma   90.00
#
_symmetry.space_group_name_H-M   'P 1'
#
loop_
_entity.id
_entity.type
_entity.pdbx_description
1 polymer ?
#
loop_
_entity_poly.entity_id
_entity_poly.type
_entity_poly.pdbx_seq_one_letter_code
_entity_poly.pdbx_strand_id
1 'polypeptide(L)'
;RQRQMCIRDSAYTDLMLVLSLQIFFTTIGTEWVFTIFEEYTYITIRGLLFQVLSIFMLFAFVKTRDDYCIYAGITVFAAVGANVLNFFRARRYCTIRLTRKIDWKKHLKPILIIFASTLATTLYVSSDTTILGILGTDYNVGIYSVAGKIYGIVKNLLSAVLVVSIPRLSHYAGVGDKVNFNKLFNNIFNALIVVVAPAVVGLFALSREVVLFISGESYLDAVMPLQILSLALIVCLFGWLYNSCALLPCGREKELFWITLVSGLLNVGLNILLIPRFRENAAAFTTLLAELCSMMLCIRCSRGLVTVSADRRTVGSVLCGCAGIVLVCTGVKALALPNLICILVAVLGSVAAYAVILLGMKNPLVLEYLEKAKQKFRKIS
;
A
#
# COMPACT_ATOMS: atom_id res chain seq x y z
N ARG A 1 10.64 18.29 31.73
CA ARG A 1 10.24 18.12 30.30
C ARG A 1 11.37 18.46 29.31
N GLN A 2 12.05 19.63 29.45
CA GLN A 2 13.18 20.00 28.59
C GLN A 2 14.38 19.03 28.67
N ARG A 3 14.76 18.56 29.87
CA ARG A 3 15.85 17.56 30.03
C ARG A 3 15.50 16.19 29.37
N GLN A 4 14.26 15.75 29.44
CA GLN A 4 13.82 14.51 28.77
C GLN A 4 13.81 14.67 27.24
N MET A 5 13.48 15.86 26.71
CA MET A 5 13.53 16.16 25.29
C MET A 5 14.98 16.11 24.76
N CYS A 6 15.93 16.77 25.47
CA CYS A 6 17.35 16.74 25.06
C CYS A 6 17.99 15.36 25.10
N ILE A 7 17.64 14.51 26.06
CA ILE A 7 18.13 13.11 26.13
C ILE A 7 17.56 12.27 25.00
N ARG A 8 16.28 12.46 24.67
CA ARG A 8 15.62 11.77 23.56
C ARG A 8 16.21 12.17 22.22
N ASP A 9 16.49 13.46 21.99
CA ASP A 9 17.10 13.96 20.76
C ASP A 9 18.54 13.46 20.59
N SER A 10 19.33 13.34 21.66
CA SER A 10 20.69 12.81 21.56
C SER A 10 20.75 11.30 21.28
N ALA A 11 19.78 10.52 21.78
CA ALA A 11 19.75 9.08 21.58
C ALA A 11 19.52 8.66 20.11
N TYR A 12 18.85 9.50 19.33
CA TYR A 12 18.54 9.21 17.91
C TYR A 12 19.41 9.98 16.91
N THR A 13 20.39 10.76 17.37
CA THR A 13 21.24 11.55 16.47
C THR A 13 22.00 10.68 15.49
N ASP A 14 22.61 9.59 15.96
CA ASP A 14 23.36 8.65 15.10
C ASP A 14 22.45 7.95 14.08
N LEU A 15 21.25 7.57 14.51
CA LEU A 15 20.24 7.01 13.65
C LEU A 15 19.81 7.99 12.54
N MET A 16 19.59 9.26 12.90
CA MET A 16 19.23 10.30 11.94
C MET A 16 20.35 10.58 10.95
N LEU A 17 21.61 10.59 11.40
CA LEU A 17 22.77 10.76 10.53
C LEU A 17 22.88 9.60 9.52
N VAL A 18 22.73 8.35 9.96
CA VAL A 18 22.75 7.18 9.07
C VAL A 18 21.62 7.26 8.05
N LEU A 19 20.40 7.56 8.48
CA LEU A 19 19.25 7.68 7.58
C LEU A 19 19.37 8.86 6.62
N SER A 20 20.04 9.96 7.01
CA SER A 20 20.26 11.13 6.15
C SER A 20 21.13 10.81 4.91
N LEU A 21 21.99 9.79 4.98
CA LEU A 21 22.77 9.31 3.83
C LEU A 21 21.86 8.89 2.66
N GLN A 22 20.63 8.44 2.95
CA GLN A 22 19.66 8.11 1.93
C GLN A 22 19.35 9.29 1.01
N ILE A 23 19.27 10.51 1.54
CA ILE A 23 19.02 11.74 0.78
C ILE A 23 20.12 11.96 -0.25
N PHE A 24 21.38 11.83 0.18
CA PHE A 24 22.53 12.02 -0.68
C PHE A 24 22.58 10.98 -1.81
N PHE A 25 22.45 9.69 -1.49
CA PHE A 25 22.50 8.61 -2.48
C PHE A 25 21.28 8.58 -3.40
N THR A 26 20.10 8.99 -2.94
CA THR A 26 18.92 9.13 -3.78
C THR A 26 19.13 10.25 -4.81
N THR A 27 19.74 11.37 -4.40
CA THR A 27 20.02 12.50 -5.31
C THR A 27 21.00 12.11 -6.42
N ILE A 28 21.99 11.28 -6.11
CA ILE A 28 22.98 10.81 -7.11
C ILE A 28 22.40 9.70 -8.01
N GLY A 29 21.32 9.05 -7.60
CA GLY A 29 20.84 7.77 -8.14
C GLY A 29 20.43 7.74 -9.59
N THR A 30 20.16 8.85 -10.23
CA THR A 30 19.83 8.97 -11.68
C THR A 30 18.89 7.88 -12.23
N GLU A 31 18.00 7.29 -11.40
CA GLU A 31 17.11 6.20 -11.80
C GLU A 31 16.15 6.60 -12.93
N TRP A 32 15.78 7.88 -12.97
CA TRP A 32 14.94 8.46 -14.01
C TRP A 32 15.54 8.30 -15.43
N VAL A 33 16.87 8.23 -15.58
CA VAL A 33 17.54 7.98 -16.86
C VAL A 33 17.13 6.61 -17.41
N PHE A 34 17.19 5.56 -16.57
CA PHE A 34 16.85 4.19 -17.00
C PHE A 34 15.34 4.04 -17.29
N THR A 35 14.50 4.82 -16.63
CA THR A 35 13.06 4.88 -16.92
C THR A 35 12.79 5.49 -18.30
N ILE A 36 13.52 6.55 -18.69
CA ILE A 36 13.41 7.15 -20.03
C ILE A 36 13.83 6.19 -21.14
N PHE A 37 14.88 5.40 -20.89
CA PHE A 37 15.37 4.39 -21.84
C PHE A 37 14.67 3.04 -21.73
N GLU A 38 13.60 2.94 -20.92
CA GLU A 38 12.78 1.72 -20.70
C GLU A 38 13.58 0.49 -20.24
N GLU A 39 14.74 0.68 -19.60
CA GLU A 39 15.56 -0.39 -19.04
C GLU A 39 15.00 -0.98 -17.73
N TYR A 40 13.72 -1.33 -17.72
CA TYR A 40 13.05 -1.86 -16.54
C TYR A 40 13.65 -3.17 -16.03
N THR A 41 14.14 -4.01 -16.92
CA THR A 41 14.81 -5.27 -16.55
C THR A 41 16.03 -5.00 -15.67
N TYR A 42 16.85 -4.02 -16.02
CA TYR A 42 18.02 -3.64 -15.22
C TYR A 42 17.60 -3.09 -13.85
N ILE A 43 16.62 -2.19 -13.81
CA ILE A 43 16.11 -1.62 -12.56
C ILE A 43 15.62 -2.73 -11.63
N THR A 44 14.85 -3.70 -12.18
CA THR A 44 14.28 -4.80 -11.40
C THR A 44 15.32 -5.76 -10.87
N ILE A 45 16.20 -6.28 -11.73
CA ILE A 45 17.22 -7.25 -11.32
C ILE A 45 18.16 -6.64 -10.27
N ARG A 46 18.61 -5.42 -10.50
CA ARG A 46 19.45 -4.68 -9.57
C ARG A 46 18.75 -4.49 -8.22
N GLY A 47 17.49 -3.98 -8.24
CA GLY A 47 16.71 -3.79 -7.03
C GLY A 47 16.55 -5.08 -6.22
N LEU A 48 16.23 -6.19 -6.89
CA LEU A 48 16.12 -7.51 -6.26
C LEU A 48 17.45 -7.96 -5.63
N LEU A 49 18.58 -7.77 -6.32
CA LEU A 49 19.89 -8.15 -5.80
C LEU A 49 20.23 -7.42 -4.50
N PHE A 50 20.03 -6.08 -4.47
CA PHE A 50 20.28 -5.31 -3.25
C PHE A 50 19.30 -5.66 -2.14
N GLN A 51 18.04 -5.95 -2.45
CA GLN A 51 17.04 -6.38 -1.48
C GLN A 51 17.41 -7.74 -0.86
N VAL A 52 17.79 -8.72 -1.68
CA VAL A 52 18.21 -10.04 -1.19
C VAL A 52 19.48 -9.92 -0.35
N LEU A 53 20.47 -9.15 -0.82
CA LEU A 53 21.71 -8.95 -0.07
C LEU A 53 21.45 -8.25 1.28
N SER A 54 20.55 -7.28 1.33
CA SER A 54 20.18 -6.62 2.59
C SER A 54 19.52 -7.57 3.59
N ILE A 55 18.71 -8.52 3.11
CA ILE A 55 18.10 -9.56 3.97
C ILE A 55 19.21 -10.44 4.58
N PHE A 56 20.19 -10.87 3.80
CA PHE A 56 21.32 -11.63 4.34
C PHE A 56 22.12 -10.81 5.36
N MET A 57 22.41 -9.55 5.06
CA MET A 57 23.10 -8.66 6.00
C MET A 57 22.32 -8.48 7.29
N LEU A 58 20.98 -8.37 7.23
CA LEU A 58 20.13 -8.24 8.40
C LEU A 58 20.28 -9.43 9.34
N PHE A 59 20.19 -10.66 8.84
CA PHE A 59 20.36 -11.86 9.66
C PHE A 59 21.80 -12.05 10.16
N ALA A 60 22.80 -11.57 9.41
CA ALA A 60 24.21 -11.70 9.80
C ALA A 60 24.61 -10.71 10.90
N PHE A 61 24.17 -9.45 10.82
CA PHE A 61 24.69 -8.35 11.62
C PHE A 61 23.75 -7.83 12.70
N VAL A 62 22.41 -7.98 12.54
CA VAL A 62 21.45 -7.52 13.53
C VAL A 62 21.06 -8.67 14.44
N LYS A 63 21.57 -8.68 15.68
CA LYS A 63 21.33 -9.76 16.67
C LYS A 63 20.70 -9.27 17.96
N THR A 64 20.90 -8.01 18.31
CA THR A 64 20.44 -7.42 19.56
C THR A 64 19.56 -6.20 19.32
N ARG A 65 18.87 -5.76 20.37
CA ARG A 65 18.02 -4.55 20.30
C ARG A 65 18.84 -3.27 20.12
N ASP A 66 20.11 -3.29 20.49
CA ASP A 66 21.01 -2.14 20.41
C ASP A 66 21.61 -1.94 19.00
N ASP A 67 21.42 -2.92 18.10
CA ASP A 67 21.93 -2.86 16.72
C ASP A 67 21.05 -2.01 15.77
N TYR A 68 20.24 -1.11 16.31
CA TYR A 68 19.32 -0.28 15.52
C TYR A 68 20.02 0.61 14.48
N CYS A 69 21.24 1.08 14.76
CA CYS A 69 22.03 1.84 13.80
C CYS A 69 22.51 0.95 12.64
N ILE A 70 22.88 -0.30 12.91
CA ILE A 70 23.26 -1.29 11.89
C ILE A 70 22.03 -1.60 11.02
N TYR A 71 20.87 -1.82 11.65
CA TYR A 71 19.59 -1.99 10.94
C TYR A 71 19.28 -0.80 10.03
N ALA A 72 19.45 0.43 10.51
CA ALA A 72 19.26 1.63 9.71
C ALA A 72 20.23 1.69 8.53
N GLY A 73 21.51 1.36 8.74
CA GLY A 73 22.52 1.29 7.69
C GLY A 73 22.18 0.27 6.60
N ILE A 74 21.70 -0.91 6.98
CA ILE A 74 21.22 -1.95 6.05
C ILE A 74 19.97 -1.47 5.29
N THR A 75 19.05 -0.77 5.95
CA THR A 75 17.88 -0.20 5.30
C THR A 75 18.26 0.85 4.25
N VAL A 76 19.20 1.74 4.56
CA VAL A 76 19.77 2.70 3.60
C VAL A 76 20.44 1.97 2.44
N PHE A 77 21.24 0.96 2.73
CA PHE A 77 21.88 0.14 1.70
C PHE A 77 20.87 -0.54 0.76
N ALA A 78 19.79 -1.12 1.31
CA ALA A 78 18.72 -1.74 0.53
C ALA A 78 18.01 -0.72 -0.38
N ALA A 79 17.73 0.47 0.14
CA ALA A 79 16.97 1.50 -0.57
C ALA A 79 17.79 2.21 -1.64
N VAL A 80 19.06 2.50 -1.37
CA VAL A 80 19.84 3.41 -2.22
C VAL A 80 21.23 2.90 -2.61
N GLY A 81 21.68 1.75 -2.09
CA GLY A 81 23.00 1.21 -2.42
C GLY A 81 23.21 0.98 -3.93
N ALA A 82 22.15 0.58 -4.62
CA ALA A 82 22.15 0.42 -6.06
C ALA A 82 22.33 1.73 -6.84
N ASN A 83 22.08 2.89 -6.22
CA ASN A 83 22.17 4.18 -6.88
C ASN A 83 23.62 4.55 -7.25
N VAL A 84 24.59 4.05 -6.51
CA VAL A 84 26.02 4.18 -6.85
C VAL A 84 26.28 3.51 -8.19
N LEU A 85 25.79 2.29 -8.39
CA LEU A 85 25.93 1.57 -9.67
C LEU A 85 25.22 2.31 -10.81
N ASN A 86 24.07 2.89 -10.52
CA ASN A 86 23.32 3.71 -11.48
C ASN A 86 24.15 4.87 -11.98
N PHE A 87 24.80 5.59 -11.08
CA PHE A 87 25.62 6.73 -11.44
C PHE A 87 26.73 6.37 -12.45
N PHE A 88 27.40 5.25 -12.26
CA PHE A 88 28.41 4.79 -13.19
C PHE A 88 27.81 4.32 -14.53
N ARG A 89 26.72 3.58 -14.50
CA ARG A 89 26.07 3.07 -15.71
C ARG A 89 25.37 4.17 -16.52
N ALA A 90 24.80 5.18 -15.87
CA ALA A 90 24.14 6.30 -16.54
C ALA A 90 25.07 7.09 -17.48
N ARG A 91 26.40 7.02 -17.24
CA ARG A 91 27.40 7.62 -18.14
C ARG A 91 27.38 7.06 -19.57
N ARG A 92 26.76 5.88 -19.78
CA ARG A 92 26.58 5.31 -21.12
C ARG A 92 25.47 6.02 -21.91
N TYR A 93 24.52 6.63 -21.22
CA TYR A 93 23.33 7.26 -21.82
C TYR A 93 23.45 8.77 -21.85
N CYS A 94 24.10 9.37 -20.87
CA CYS A 94 24.24 10.81 -20.78
C CYS A 94 25.59 11.21 -20.16
N THR A 95 26.04 12.41 -20.51
CA THR A 95 27.24 13.00 -19.94
C THR A 95 26.89 13.70 -18.63
N ILE A 96 27.26 13.12 -17.51
CA ILE A 96 27.07 13.72 -16.19
C ILE A 96 28.24 14.67 -15.91
N ARG A 97 27.98 15.97 -15.91
CA ARG A 97 28.97 17.02 -15.63
C ARG A 97 28.40 18.03 -14.65
N LEU A 98 29.19 18.40 -13.66
CA LEU A 98 28.88 19.54 -12.81
C LEU A 98 29.03 20.83 -13.62
N THR A 99 27.96 21.59 -13.77
CA THR A 99 27.97 22.89 -14.43
C THR A 99 27.66 24.01 -13.45
N ARG A 100 28.38 25.13 -13.57
CA ARG A 100 28.06 26.34 -12.81
C ARG A 100 27.02 27.22 -13.53
N LYS A 101 26.77 26.97 -14.82
CA LYS A 101 25.78 27.70 -15.60
C LYS A 101 24.43 27.01 -15.52
N ILE A 102 23.71 27.25 -14.42
CA ILE A 102 22.37 26.69 -14.19
C ILE A 102 21.37 27.83 -14.34
N ASP A 103 20.37 27.63 -15.19
CA ASP A 103 19.22 28.53 -15.29
C ASP A 103 18.23 28.26 -14.15
N TRP A 104 18.54 28.82 -12.97
CA TRP A 104 17.73 28.66 -11.77
C TRP A 104 16.29 29.10 -11.95
N LYS A 105 16.04 30.16 -12.73
CA LYS A 105 14.69 30.68 -12.95
C LYS A 105 13.81 29.69 -13.69
N LYS A 106 14.39 28.96 -14.64
CA LYS A 106 13.67 27.94 -15.42
C LYS A 106 13.35 26.69 -14.61
N HIS A 107 14.26 26.25 -13.72
CA HIS A 107 14.15 24.98 -13.03
C HIS A 107 13.55 25.09 -11.63
N LEU A 108 13.77 26.20 -10.91
CA LEU A 108 13.36 26.34 -9.51
C LEU A 108 11.84 26.27 -9.33
N LYS A 109 11.06 26.93 -10.19
CA LYS A 109 9.60 26.96 -10.08
C LYS A 109 8.97 25.56 -10.23
N PRO A 110 9.27 24.75 -11.26
CA PRO A 110 8.81 23.37 -11.35
C PRO A 110 9.25 22.49 -10.18
N ILE A 111 10.50 22.62 -9.73
CA ILE A 111 11.04 21.86 -8.60
C ILE A 111 10.26 22.17 -7.32
N LEU A 112 10.01 23.45 -7.03
CA LEU A 112 9.25 23.84 -5.82
C LEU A 112 7.80 23.35 -5.88
N ILE A 113 7.16 23.34 -7.04
CA ILE A 113 5.79 22.83 -7.19
C ILE A 113 5.77 21.31 -6.92
N ILE A 114 6.69 20.55 -7.52
CA ILE A 114 6.80 19.10 -7.31
C ILE A 114 7.13 18.80 -5.85
N PHE A 115 8.09 19.54 -5.27
CA PHE A 115 8.45 19.39 -3.86
C PHE A 115 7.27 19.65 -2.93
N ALA A 116 6.53 20.75 -3.13
CA ALA A 116 5.35 21.08 -2.33
C ALA A 116 4.26 20.00 -2.46
N SER A 117 4.03 19.48 -3.66
CA SER A 117 3.07 18.40 -3.90
C SER A 117 3.50 17.10 -3.20
N THR A 118 4.78 16.74 -3.30
CA THR A 118 5.32 15.55 -2.63
C THR A 118 5.28 15.71 -1.12
N LEU A 119 5.63 16.89 -0.60
CA LEU A 119 5.57 17.19 0.83
C LEU A 119 4.14 17.06 1.35
N ALA A 120 3.17 17.65 0.65
CA ALA A 120 1.76 17.56 1.02
C ALA A 120 1.27 16.10 1.06
N THR A 121 1.63 15.31 0.06
CA THR A 121 1.29 13.87 0.03
C THR A 121 1.96 13.10 1.17
N THR A 122 3.23 13.36 1.44
CA THR A 122 3.97 12.70 2.53
C THR A 122 3.38 13.06 3.89
N LEU A 123 3.07 14.34 4.11
CA LEU A 123 2.40 14.79 5.34
C LEU A 123 1.05 14.11 5.51
N TYR A 124 0.27 13.98 4.45
CA TYR A 124 -1.00 13.26 4.49
C TYR A 124 -0.82 11.78 4.84
N VAL A 125 0.05 11.08 4.11
CA VAL A 125 0.25 9.62 4.29
C VAL A 125 0.90 9.27 5.64
N SER A 126 1.79 10.14 6.14
CA SER A 126 2.54 9.91 7.38
C SER A 126 1.97 10.65 8.60
N SER A 127 0.84 11.36 8.44
CA SER A 127 0.25 12.17 9.52
C SER A 127 -0.08 11.33 10.74
N ASP A 128 -0.64 10.16 10.56
CA ASP A 128 -1.03 9.25 11.64
C ASP A 128 0.17 8.90 12.53
N THR A 129 1.25 8.45 11.91
CA THR A 129 2.49 8.06 12.61
C THR A 129 3.16 9.26 13.27
N THR A 130 3.17 10.42 12.59
CA THR A 130 3.78 11.65 13.09
C THR A 130 3.02 12.19 14.30
N ILE A 131 1.68 12.29 14.21
CA ILE A 131 0.85 12.78 15.31
C ILE A 131 0.89 11.80 16.49
N LEU A 132 0.89 10.48 16.19
CA LEU A 132 1.05 9.44 17.22
C LEU A 132 2.40 9.54 17.93
N GLY A 133 3.48 9.90 17.22
CA GLY A 133 4.80 10.14 17.81
C GLY A 133 4.87 11.39 18.68
N ILE A 134 4.11 12.44 18.34
CA ILE A 134 4.07 13.70 19.11
C ILE A 134 3.19 13.55 20.36
N LEU A 135 2.02 12.92 20.24
CA LEU A 135 1.00 12.84 21.29
C LEU A 135 1.03 11.54 22.10
N GLY A 136 1.67 10.49 21.57
CA GLY A 136 1.78 9.17 22.19
C GLY A 136 3.19 8.86 22.70
N THR A 137 3.56 7.59 22.59
CA THR A 137 4.87 7.06 22.99
C THR A 137 5.52 6.33 21.82
N ASP A 138 6.85 6.09 21.90
CA ASP A 138 7.57 5.30 20.88
C ASP A 138 7.02 3.89 20.74
N TYR A 139 6.51 3.32 21.85
CA TYR A 139 5.83 2.04 21.85
C TYR A 139 4.57 2.06 20.96
N ASN A 140 3.70 3.07 21.13
CA ASN A 140 2.48 3.19 20.32
C ASN A 140 2.79 3.36 18.83
N VAL A 141 3.85 4.13 18.50
CA VAL A 141 4.34 4.28 17.13
C VAL A 141 4.81 2.93 16.57
N GLY A 142 5.56 2.16 17.37
CA GLY A 142 6.01 0.82 16.99
C GLY A 142 4.85 -0.12 16.70
N ILE A 143 3.86 -0.16 17.58
CA ILE A 143 2.63 -0.97 17.44
C ILE A 143 1.87 -0.61 16.16
N TYR A 144 1.60 0.69 15.95
CA TYR A 144 0.90 1.16 14.74
C TYR A 144 1.69 0.89 13.46
N SER A 145 3.03 1.04 13.51
CA SER A 145 3.90 0.80 12.36
C SER A 145 3.87 -0.66 11.89
N VAL A 146 3.78 -1.63 12.82
CA VAL A 146 3.62 -3.05 12.48
C VAL A 146 2.31 -3.27 11.73
N ALA A 147 1.19 -2.79 12.29
CA ALA A 147 -0.12 -2.89 11.65
C ALA A 147 -0.15 -2.20 10.29
N GLY A 148 0.43 -0.99 10.18
CA GLY A 148 0.51 -0.21 8.96
C GLY A 148 1.37 -0.87 7.86
N LYS A 149 2.47 -1.53 8.22
CA LYS A 149 3.31 -2.29 7.26
C LYS A 149 2.55 -3.48 6.68
N ILE A 150 1.87 -4.26 7.53
CA ILE A 150 1.06 -5.41 7.08
C ILE A 150 -0.08 -4.93 6.16
N TYR A 151 -0.81 -3.91 6.58
CA TYR A 151 -1.84 -3.25 5.78
C TYR A 151 -1.30 -2.79 4.42
N GLY A 152 -0.15 -2.12 4.40
CA GLY A 152 0.49 -1.60 3.18
C GLY A 152 0.88 -2.70 2.20
N ILE A 153 1.41 -3.83 2.67
CA ILE A 153 1.75 -4.99 1.84
C ILE A 153 0.49 -5.54 1.16
N VAL A 154 -0.57 -5.78 1.93
CA VAL A 154 -1.83 -6.32 1.39
C VAL A 154 -2.50 -5.31 0.44
N LYS A 155 -2.51 -4.01 0.79
CA LYS A 155 -3.01 -2.93 -0.06
C LYS A 155 -2.30 -2.91 -1.42
N ASN A 156 -0.96 -2.95 -1.43
CA ASN A 156 -0.17 -2.93 -2.66
C ASN A 156 -0.45 -4.16 -3.54
N LEU A 157 -0.57 -5.33 -2.93
CA LEU A 157 -0.90 -6.56 -3.66
C LEU A 157 -2.28 -6.47 -4.33
N LEU A 158 -3.30 -6.06 -3.58
CA LEU A 158 -4.67 -5.95 -4.08
C LEU A 158 -4.85 -4.83 -5.11
N SER A 159 -4.08 -3.74 -4.98
CA SER A 159 -4.13 -2.60 -5.89
C SER A 159 -3.61 -2.90 -7.31
N ALA A 160 -2.86 -3.98 -7.50
CA ALA A 160 -2.35 -4.37 -8.81
C ALA A 160 -3.46 -4.50 -9.86
N VAL A 161 -4.66 -4.94 -9.47
CA VAL A 161 -5.84 -5.03 -10.34
C VAL A 161 -6.23 -3.66 -10.91
N LEU A 162 -6.12 -2.61 -10.09
CA LEU A 162 -6.44 -1.24 -10.49
C LEU A 162 -5.36 -0.68 -11.43
N VAL A 163 -4.09 -0.80 -11.05
CA VAL A 163 -2.95 -0.23 -11.77
C VAL A 163 -2.91 -0.69 -13.23
N VAL A 164 -3.12 -1.99 -13.47
CA VAL A 164 -3.13 -2.56 -14.83
C VAL A 164 -4.30 -2.04 -15.68
N SER A 165 -5.39 -1.62 -15.03
CA SER A 165 -6.62 -1.20 -15.72
C SER A 165 -6.64 0.30 -16.07
N ILE A 166 -5.88 1.14 -15.38
CA ILE A 166 -5.85 2.61 -15.57
C ILE A 166 -5.56 3.03 -17.01
N PRO A 167 -4.55 2.50 -17.73
CA PRO A 167 -4.25 2.94 -19.09
C PRO A 167 -5.39 2.70 -20.07
N ARG A 168 -6.09 1.56 -19.94
CA ARG A 168 -7.24 1.23 -20.80
C ARG A 168 -8.43 2.14 -20.54
N LEU A 169 -8.71 2.45 -19.27
CA LEU A 169 -9.78 3.39 -18.92
C LEU A 169 -9.46 4.80 -19.41
N SER A 170 -8.21 5.26 -19.26
CA SER A 170 -7.76 6.54 -19.80
C SER A 170 -7.89 6.61 -21.32
N HIS A 171 -7.60 5.52 -22.04
CA HIS A 171 -7.83 5.45 -23.48
C HIS A 171 -9.31 5.61 -23.84
N TYR A 172 -10.21 4.82 -23.22
CA TYR A 172 -11.64 4.95 -23.50
C TYR A 172 -12.21 6.32 -23.14
N ALA A 173 -11.75 6.92 -22.04
CA ALA A 173 -12.13 8.29 -21.67
C ALA A 173 -11.66 9.31 -22.73
N GLY A 174 -10.42 9.20 -23.21
CA GLY A 174 -9.84 10.08 -24.23
C GLY A 174 -10.53 10.01 -25.59
N VAL A 175 -11.02 8.81 -25.98
CA VAL A 175 -11.77 8.60 -27.25
C VAL A 175 -13.27 8.91 -27.09
N GLY A 176 -13.74 9.17 -25.88
CA GLY A 176 -15.16 9.42 -25.58
C GLY A 176 -16.06 8.17 -25.63
N ASP A 177 -15.48 6.98 -25.59
CA ASP A 177 -16.21 5.68 -25.61
C ASP A 177 -16.78 5.34 -24.21
N LYS A 178 -17.91 5.96 -23.88
CA LYS A 178 -18.58 5.78 -22.60
C LYS A 178 -19.07 4.35 -22.35
N VAL A 179 -19.40 3.61 -23.41
CA VAL A 179 -19.95 2.25 -23.30
C VAL A 179 -18.86 1.29 -22.82
N ASN A 180 -17.71 1.27 -23.51
CA ASN A 180 -16.60 0.40 -23.13
C ASN A 180 -15.92 0.87 -21.84
N PHE A 181 -15.89 2.17 -21.58
CA PHE A 181 -15.43 2.72 -20.30
C PHE A 181 -16.25 2.18 -19.13
N ASN A 182 -17.57 2.27 -19.21
CA ASN A 182 -18.48 1.81 -18.16
C ASN A 182 -18.43 0.27 -17.99
N LYS A 183 -18.36 -0.45 -19.09
CA LYS A 183 -18.21 -1.92 -19.07
C LYS A 183 -16.92 -2.34 -18.36
N LEU A 184 -15.80 -1.72 -18.71
CA LEU A 184 -14.51 -2.04 -18.09
C LEU A 184 -14.51 -1.64 -16.61
N PHE A 185 -15.05 -0.46 -16.25
CA PHE A 185 -15.17 0.00 -14.87
C PHE A 185 -15.97 -1.00 -14.02
N ASN A 186 -17.12 -1.48 -14.51
CA ASN A 186 -17.94 -2.46 -13.78
C ASN A 186 -17.26 -3.83 -13.67
N ASN A 187 -16.50 -4.25 -14.66
CA ASN A 187 -15.70 -5.48 -14.58
C ASN A 187 -14.65 -5.37 -13.46
N ILE A 188 -13.96 -4.23 -13.36
CA ILE A 188 -12.98 -3.99 -12.29
C ILE A 188 -13.68 -3.91 -10.93
N PHE A 189 -14.81 -3.22 -10.85
CA PHE A 189 -15.61 -3.11 -9.62
C PHE A 189 -16.00 -4.48 -9.08
N ASN A 190 -16.55 -5.34 -9.94
CA ASN A 190 -16.94 -6.70 -9.55
C ASN A 190 -15.72 -7.59 -9.24
N ALA A 191 -14.61 -7.42 -9.97
CA ALA A 191 -13.36 -8.14 -9.68
C ALA A 191 -12.80 -7.74 -8.31
N LEU A 192 -12.87 -6.45 -7.94
CA LEU A 192 -12.47 -5.99 -6.59
C LEU A 192 -13.33 -6.63 -5.51
N ILE A 193 -14.65 -6.75 -5.69
CA ILE A 193 -15.52 -7.42 -4.72
C ILE A 193 -15.03 -8.86 -4.49
N VAL A 194 -14.74 -9.59 -5.57
CA VAL A 194 -14.29 -10.99 -5.51
C VAL A 194 -12.93 -11.15 -4.82
N VAL A 195 -12.02 -10.18 -4.95
CA VAL A 195 -10.65 -10.31 -4.44
C VAL A 195 -10.46 -9.64 -3.08
N VAL A 196 -11.06 -8.45 -2.88
CA VAL A 196 -10.83 -7.65 -1.67
C VAL A 196 -11.59 -8.21 -0.47
N ALA A 197 -12.85 -8.60 -0.65
CA ALA A 197 -13.67 -9.08 0.47
C ALA A 197 -13.05 -10.31 1.18
N PRO A 198 -12.65 -11.39 0.48
CA PRO A 198 -12.00 -12.54 1.11
C PRO A 198 -10.65 -12.19 1.75
N ALA A 199 -9.85 -11.31 1.12
CA ALA A 199 -8.57 -10.89 1.67
C ALA A 199 -8.74 -10.13 2.99
N VAL A 200 -9.73 -9.24 3.06
CA VAL A 200 -10.04 -8.49 4.28
C VAL A 200 -10.56 -9.39 5.38
N VAL A 201 -11.49 -10.30 5.06
CA VAL A 201 -12.03 -11.25 6.05
C VAL A 201 -10.94 -12.19 6.57
N GLY A 202 -10.07 -12.69 5.68
CA GLY A 202 -8.94 -13.52 6.06
C GLY A 202 -7.93 -12.79 6.94
N LEU A 203 -7.55 -11.55 6.56
CA LEU A 203 -6.62 -10.72 7.35
C LEU A 203 -7.21 -10.36 8.71
N PHE A 204 -8.50 -10.00 8.76
CA PHE A 204 -9.20 -9.71 10.01
C PHE A 204 -9.23 -10.94 10.92
N ALA A 205 -9.60 -12.09 10.37
CA ALA A 205 -9.69 -13.35 11.13
C ALA A 205 -8.32 -13.83 11.64
N LEU A 206 -7.25 -13.68 10.84
CA LEU A 206 -5.89 -14.14 11.15
C LEU A 206 -4.98 -13.05 11.70
N SER A 207 -5.52 -11.88 12.06
CA SER A 207 -4.72 -10.72 12.49
C SER A 207 -3.78 -11.04 13.65
N ARG A 208 -4.24 -11.81 14.65
CA ARG A 208 -3.43 -12.20 15.82
C ARG A 208 -2.26 -13.09 15.40
N GLU A 209 -2.53 -14.13 14.64
CA GLU A 209 -1.53 -15.10 14.18
C GLU A 209 -0.48 -14.42 13.28
N VAL A 210 -0.93 -13.50 12.40
CA VAL A 210 -0.05 -12.73 11.52
C VAL A 210 0.86 -11.79 12.33
N VAL A 211 0.33 -11.08 13.33
CA VAL A 211 1.13 -10.22 14.21
C VAL A 211 2.14 -11.04 15.00
N LEU A 212 1.70 -12.16 15.60
CA LEU A 212 2.59 -13.07 16.35
C LEU A 212 3.71 -13.62 15.48
N PHE A 213 3.41 -14.00 14.25
CA PHE A 213 4.40 -14.55 13.33
C PHE A 213 5.42 -13.50 12.88
N ILE A 214 4.98 -12.28 12.55
CA ILE A 214 5.84 -11.22 11.99
C ILE A 214 6.64 -10.50 13.07
N SER A 215 6.02 -10.22 14.22
CA SER A 215 6.57 -9.28 15.22
C SER A 215 6.68 -9.86 16.64
N GLY A 216 6.13 -11.05 16.88
CA GLY A 216 6.18 -11.73 18.17
C GLY A 216 5.17 -11.19 19.21
N GLU A 217 5.24 -11.76 20.41
CA GLU A 217 4.27 -11.49 21.48
C GLU A 217 4.27 -10.04 21.97
N SER A 218 5.42 -9.38 21.95
CA SER A 218 5.57 -7.98 22.38
C SER A 218 4.75 -6.97 21.58
N TYR A 219 4.21 -7.38 20.42
CA TYR A 219 3.44 -6.54 19.51
C TYR A 219 1.96 -6.97 19.40
N LEU A 220 1.44 -7.73 20.35
CA LEU A 220 0.03 -8.18 20.34
C LEU A 220 -0.97 -7.03 20.32
N ASP A 221 -0.61 -5.87 20.88
CA ASP A 221 -1.45 -4.66 20.81
C ASP A 221 -1.66 -4.15 19.39
N ALA A 222 -0.86 -4.60 18.39
CA ALA A 222 -1.05 -4.28 16.98
C ALA A 222 -2.23 -5.05 16.34
N VAL A 223 -2.81 -6.03 17.01
CA VAL A 223 -3.93 -6.82 16.48
C VAL A 223 -5.15 -5.95 16.23
N MET A 224 -5.54 -5.12 17.19
CA MET A 224 -6.73 -4.26 17.05
C MET A 224 -6.54 -3.18 15.96
N PRO A 225 -5.44 -2.41 15.93
CA PRO A 225 -5.15 -1.53 14.79
C PRO A 225 -5.17 -2.25 13.44
N LEU A 226 -4.59 -3.46 13.34
CA LEU A 226 -4.60 -4.24 12.10
C LEU A 226 -6.00 -4.67 11.68
N GLN A 227 -6.86 -5.05 12.62
CA GLN A 227 -8.26 -5.37 12.34
C GLN A 227 -9.02 -4.15 11.80
N ILE A 228 -8.84 -2.97 12.40
CA ILE A 228 -9.45 -1.73 11.93
C ILE A 228 -8.93 -1.37 10.53
N LEU A 229 -7.62 -1.43 10.32
CA LEU A 229 -7.00 -1.17 9.02
C LEU A 229 -7.41 -2.20 7.96
N SER A 230 -7.67 -3.46 8.34
CA SER A 230 -8.17 -4.45 7.39
C SER A 230 -9.56 -4.06 6.84
N LEU A 231 -10.43 -3.48 7.66
CA LEU A 231 -11.70 -2.93 7.18
C LEU A 231 -11.47 -1.70 6.30
N ALA A 232 -10.48 -0.88 6.64
CA ALA A 232 -10.11 0.28 5.82
C ALA A 232 -9.64 -0.11 4.40
N LEU A 233 -9.11 -1.34 4.19
CA LEU A 233 -8.73 -1.84 2.86
C LEU A 233 -9.89 -1.83 1.87
N ILE A 234 -11.09 -2.23 2.29
CA ILE A 234 -12.28 -2.21 1.42
C ILE A 234 -12.52 -0.79 0.96
N VAL A 235 -12.64 0.12 1.91
CA VAL A 235 -12.96 1.51 1.66
C VAL A 235 -11.90 2.20 0.79
N CYS A 236 -10.64 1.98 1.13
CA CYS A 236 -9.49 2.54 0.42
C CYS A 236 -9.42 2.07 -1.04
N LEU A 237 -9.56 0.76 -1.31
CA LEU A 237 -9.44 0.22 -2.65
C LEU A 237 -10.63 0.60 -3.54
N PHE A 238 -11.85 0.65 -2.99
CA PHE A 238 -12.99 1.19 -3.72
C PHE A 238 -12.88 2.70 -3.92
N GLY A 239 -12.41 3.45 -2.92
CA GLY A 239 -12.08 4.87 -3.08
C GLY A 239 -11.06 5.09 -4.21
N TRP A 240 -10.01 4.29 -4.24
CA TRP A 240 -8.98 4.34 -5.29
C TRP A 240 -9.52 3.99 -6.70
N LEU A 241 -10.45 3.04 -6.79
CA LEU A 241 -11.14 2.74 -8.04
C LEU A 241 -11.84 4.00 -8.60
N TYR A 242 -12.64 4.70 -7.79
CA TYR A 242 -13.29 5.92 -8.25
C TYR A 242 -12.31 7.06 -8.53
N ASN A 243 -11.29 7.22 -7.69
CA ASN A 243 -10.25 8.24 -7.84
C ASN A 243 -9.50 8.05 -9.16
N SER A 244 -8.80 6.91 -9.32
CA SER A 244 -7.82 6.70 -10.39
C SER A 244 -8.41 6.09 -11.66
N CYS A 245 -9.57 5.43 -11.56
CA CYS A 245 -10.19 4.76 -12.70
C CYS A 245 -11.45 5.49 -13.22
N ALA A 246 -12.00 6.48 -12.49
CA ALA A 246 -13.12 7.27 -12.97
C ALA A 246 -12.77 8.76 -13.06
N LEU A 247 -12.41 9.41 -11.94
CA LEU A 247 -12.20 10.84 -11.89
C LEU A 247 -10.95 11.29 -12.66
N LEU A 248 -9.82 10.65 -12.42
CA LEU A 248 -8.54 11.02 -13.05
C LEU A 248 -8.59 10.89 -14.58
N PRO A 249 -9.05 9.77 -15.19
CA PRO A 249 -9.17 9.66 -16.64
C PRO A 249 -10.14 10.64 -17.28
N CYS A 250 -11.11 11.15 -16.51
CA CYS A 250 -12.10 12.14 -16.98
C CYS A 250 -11.68 13.60 -16.74
N GLY A 251 -10.42 13.85 -16.33
CA GLY A 251 -9.88 15.21 -16.17
C GLY A 251 -10.44 15.96 -14.94
N ARG A 252 -10.81 15.22 -13.89
CA ARG A 252 -11.40 15.79 -12.66
C ARG A 252 -10.35 16.00 -11.55
N GLU A 253 -9.13 16.49 -11.91
CA GLU A 253 -8.04 16.66 -10.94
C GLU A 253 -8.34 17.69 -9.86
N LYS A 254 -9.15 18.72 -10.17
CA LYS A 254 -9.55 19.73 -9.17
C LYS A 254 -10.41 19.13 -8.08
N GLU A 255 -11.36 18.29 -8.45
CA GLU A 255 -12.19 17.56 -7.49
C GLU A 255 -11.34 16.62 -6.64
N LEU A 256 -10.39 15.92 -7.25
CA LEU A 256 -9.45 15.04 -6.53
C LEU A 256 -8.62 15.81 -5.51
N PHE A 257 -8.12 16.99 -5.86
CA PHE A 257 -7.40 17.85 -4.92
C PHE A 257 -8.26 18.20 -3.69
N TRP A 258 -9.51 18.63 -3.91
CA TRP A 258 -10.41 18.97 -2.80
C TRP A 258 -10.78 17.76 -1.95
N ILE A 259 -11.02 16.61 -2.57
CA ILE A 259 -11.30 15.35 -1.86
C ILE A 259 -10.13 14.99 -0.95
N THR A 260 -8.92 15.02 -1.48
CA THR A 260 -7.71 14.71 -0.72
C THR A 260 -7.49 15.70 0.42
N LEU A 261 -7.68 16.99 0.17
CA LEU A 261 -7.53 18.03 1.17
C LEU A 261 -8.53 17.87 2.32
N VAL A 262 -9.82 17.69 1.99
CA VAL A 262 -10.88 17.53 3.00
C VAL A 262 -10.66 16.27 3.82
N SER A 263 -10.37 15.13 3.16
CA SER A 263 -10.12 13.87 3.85
C SER A 263 -8.85 13.91 4.72
N GLY A 264 -7.81 14.61 4.25
CA GLY A 264 -6.57 14.81 5.00
C GLY A 264 -6.77 15.70 6.23
N LEU A 265 -7.46 16.81 6.09
CA LEU A 265 -7.79 17.69 7.21
C LEU A 265 -8.68 16.98 8.24
N LEU A 266 -9.63 16.17 7.78
CA LEU A 266 -10.46 15.34 8.65
C LEU A 266 -9.61 14.33 9.43
N ASN A 267 -8.70 13.62 8.74
CA ASN A 267 -7.79 12.66 9.37
C ASN A 267 -6.93 13.33 10.45
N VAL A 268 -6.24 14.43 10.10
CA VAL A 268 -5.39 15.17 11.03
C VAL A 268 -6.18 15.69 12.23
N GLY A 269 -7.36 16.29 11.99
CA GLY A 269 -8.22 16.81 13.05
C GLY A 269 -8.69 15.72 14.01
N LEU A 270 -9.12 14.59 13.48
CA LEU A 270 -9.54 13.44 14.30
C LEU A 270 -8.36 12.81 15.03
N ASN A 271 -7.18 12.74 14.42
CA ASN A 271 -5.98 12.24 15.08
C ASN A 271 -5.61 13.08 16.30
N ILE A 272 -5.59 14.41 16.17
CA ILE A 272 -5.31 15.32 17.30
C ILE A 272 -6.33 15.13 18.42
N LEU A 273 -7.59 14.88 18.09
CA LEU A 273 -8.66 14.73 19.07
C LEU A 273 -8.66 13.37 19.76
N LEU A 274 -8.43 12.27 19.01
CA LEU A 274 -8.65 10.91 19.50
C LEU A 274 -7.38 10.18 19.96
N ILE A 275 -6.21 10.49 19.40
CA ILE A 275 -4.93 9.85 19.78
C ILE A 275 -4.59 10.00 21.27
N PRO A 276 -4.79 11.18 21.92
CA PRO A 276 -4.49 11.30 23.33
C PRO A 276 -5.24 10.30 24.23
N ARG A 277 -6.42 9.84 23.78
CA ARG A 277 -7.28 8.94 24.56
C ARG A 277 -7.16 7.48 24.11
N PHE A 278 -7.08 7.22 22.81
CA PHE A 278 -7.16 5.87 22.22
C PHE A 278 -5.86 5.42 21.52
N ARG A 279 -4.83 6.28 21.51
CA ARG A 279 -3.47 5.99 21.02
C ARG A 279 -3.47 5.39 19.59
N GLU A 280 -2.77 4.25 19.37
CA GLU A 280 -2.63 3.54 18.09
C GLU A 280 -3.97 3.10 17.47
N ASN A 281 -4.94 2.75 18.31
CA ASN A 281 -6.28 2.38 17.85
C ASN A 281 -7.01 3.57 17.24
N ALA A 282 -6.79 4.77 17.80
CA ALA A 282 -7.33 6.00 17.22
C ALA A 282 -6.76 6.26 15.83
N ALA A 283 -5.43 6.13 15.65
CA ALA A 283 -4.80 6.33 14.36
C ALA A 283 -5.36 5.40 13.27
N ALA A 284 -5.59 4.13 13.60
CA ALA A 284 -6.22 3.18 12.67
C ALA A 284 -7.69 3.55 12.37
N PHE A 285 -8.44 3.98 13.38
CA PHE A 285 -9.84 4.36 13.22
C PHE A 285 -10.02 5.66 12.42
N THR A 286 -9.17 6.66 12.66
CA THR A 286 -9.18 7.92 11.91
C THR A 286 -8.82 7.71 10.44
N THR A 287 -7.87 6.81 10.15
CA THR A 287 -7.58 6.37 8.78
C THR A 287 -8.82 5.76 8.12
N LEU A 288 -9.53 4.85 8.79
CA LEU A 288 -10.77 4.26 8.27
C LEU A 288 -11.82 5.34 7.96
N LEU A 289 -12.01 6.32 8.85
CA LEU A 289 -12.98 7.40 8.65
C LEU A 289 -12.57 8.35 7.51
N ALA A 290 -11.29 8.68 7.41
CA ALA A 290 -10.77 9.52 6.34
C ALA A 290 -10.91 8.85 4.96
N GLU A 291 -10.57 7.57 4.85
CA GLU A 291 -10.78 6.79 3.63
C GLU A 291 -12.27 6.67 3.27
N LEU A 292 -13.15 6.49 4.27
CA LEU A 292 -14.60 6.48 4.06
C LEU A 292 -15.12 7.82 3.53
N CYS A 293 -14.64 8.93 4.09
CA CYS A 293 -14.96 10.28 3.61
C CYS A 293 -14.48 10.47 2.17
N SER A 294 -13.23 10.10 1.89
CA SER A 294 -12.63 10.15 0.55
C SER A 294 -13.45 9.35 -0.46
N MET A 295 -13.78 8.10 -0.14
CA MET A 295 -14.59 7.23 -1.01
C MET A 295 -15.98 7.83 -1.28
N MET A 296 -16.69 8.33 -0.26
CA MET A 296 -18.00 8.94 -0.43
C MET A 296 -17.94 10.18 -1.32
N LEU A 297 -16.93 11.03 -1.15
CA LEU A 297 -16.71 12.20 -1.99
C LEU A 297 -16.37 11.80 -3.43
N CYS A 298 -15.51 10.80 -3.63
CA CYS A 298 -15.20 10.26 -4.95
C CYS A 298 -16.46 9.72 -5.64
N ILE A 299 -17.28 8.93 -4.95
CA ILE A 299 -18.57 8.44 -5.49
C ILE A 299 -19.49 9.59 -5.88
N ARG A 300 -19.60 10.62 -5.04
CA ARG A 300 -20.45 11.80 -5.32
C ARG A 300 -19.97 12.56 -6.56
N CYS A 301 -18.67 12.78 -6.67
CA CYS A 301 -18.05 13.48 -7.81
C CYS A 301 -18.07 12.64 -9.09
N SER A 302 -18.12 11.32 -8.99
CA SER A 302 -18.20 10.41 -10.14
C SER A 302 -19.62 10.20 -10.68
N ARG A 303 -20.64 10.81 -10.06
CA ARG A 303 -22.02 10.72 -10.55
C ARG A 303 -22.13 11.29 -11.97
N GLY A 304 -22.75 10.52 -12.85
CA GLY A 304 -22.87 10.88 -14.27
C GLY A 304 -21.65 10.51 -15.14
N LEU A 305 -20.51 10.13 -14.55
CA LEU A 305 -19.36 9.59 -15.29
C LEU A 305 -19.46 8.07 -15.41
N VAL A 306 -19.83 7.40 -14.34
CA VAL A 306 -19.95 5.94 -14.28
C VAL A 306 -21.30 5.53 -13.67
N THR A 307 -21.84 4.42 -14.19
CA THR A 307 -23.01 3.75 -13.61
C THR A 307 -22.56 2.41 -13.05
N VAL A 308 -22.70 2.22 -11.75
CA VAL A 308 -22.26 0.99 -11.08
C VAL A 308 -23.36 -0.04 -11.10
N SER A 309 -23.00 -1.22 -11.57
CA SER A 309 -23.88 -2.41 -11.55
C SER A 309 -23.16 -3.53 -10.82
N ALA A 310 -23.50 -3.71 -9.54
CA ALA A 310 -23.06 -4.87 -8.77
C ALA A 310 -23.91 -6.09 -9.20
N ASP A 311 -23.25 -7.13 -9.68
CA ASP A 311 -23.94 -8.37 -9.98
C ASP A 311 -24.35 -9.10 -8.70
N ARG A 312 -25.66 -9.27 -8.50
CA ARG A 312 -26.23 -9.90 -7.30
C ARG A 312 -25.69 -11.31 -7.04
N ARG A 313 -25.40 -12.08 -8.12
CA ARG A 313 -24.82 -13.41 -7.98
C ARG A 313 -23.38 -13.33 -7.49
N THR A 314 -22.63 -12.37 -8.00
CA THR A 314 -21.25 -12.10 -7.54
C THR A 314 -21.25 -11.73 -6.07
N VAL A 315 -22.07 -10.79 -5.65
CA VAL A 315 -22.15 -10.38 -4.23
C VAL A 315 -22.57 -11.55 -3.33
N GLY A 316 -23.62 -12.29 -3.71
CA GLY A 316 -24.12 -13.43 -2.92
C GLY A 316 -23.07 -14.55 -2.78
N SER A 317 -22.38 -14.91 -3.88
CA SER A 317 -21.34 -15.94 -3.83
C SER A 317 -20.13 -15.51 -2.99
N VAL A 318 -19.75 -14.23 -3.06
CA VAL A 318 -18.66 -13.68 -2.25
C VAL A 318 -19.01 -13.68 -0.75
N LEU A 319 -20.24 -13.30 -0.39
CA LEU A 319 -20.68 -13.35 1.02
C LEU A 319 -20.67 -14.78 1.57
N CYS A 320 -21.19 -15.75 0.81
CA CYS A 320 -21.10 -17.16 1.18
C CYS A 320 -19.64 -17.64 1.28
N GLY A 321 -18.81 -17.21 0.35
CA GLY A 321 -17.38 -17.52 0.35
C GLY A 321 -16.66 -16.94 1.56
N CYS A 322 -16.96 -15.69 1.96
CA CYS A 322 -16.43 -15.07 3.16
C CYS A 322 -16.86 -15.81 4.44
N ALA A 323 -18.12 -16.26 4.53
CA ALA A 323 -18.55 -17.13 5.62
C ALA A 323 -17.76 -18.44 5.67
N GLY A 324 -17.49 -19.05 4.52
CA GLY A 324 -16.61 -20.22 4.42
C GLY A 324 -15.19 -19.97 4.92
N ILE A 325 -14.61 -18.80 4.61
CA ILE A 325 -13.29 -18.39 5.11
C ILE A 325 -13.30 -18.28 6.65
N VAL A 326 -14.32 -17.65 7.23
CA VAL A 326 -14.45 -17.55 8.69
C VAL A 326 -14.52 -18.92 9.32
N LEU A 327 -15.30 -19.85 8.76
CA LEU A 327 -15.41 -21.24 9.27
C LEU A 327 -14.07 -21.98 9.15
N VAL A 328 -13.34 -21.85 8.06
CA VAL A 328 -12.02 -22.47 7.93
C VAL A 328 -11.03 -21.88 8.92
N CYS A 329 -10.96 -20.54 9.03
CA CYS A 329 -10.05 -19.88 9.96
C CYS A 329 -10.35 -20.26 11.43
N THR A 330 -11.62 -20.29 11.82
CA THR A 330 -12.02 -20.71 13.19
C THR A 330 -11.72 -22.18 13.46
N GLY A 331 -11.99 -23.06 12.49
CA GLY A 331 -11.67 -24.48 12.59
C GLY A 331 -10.16 -24.77 12.72
N VAL A 332 -9.35 -24.09 11.89
CA VAL A 332 -7.88 -24.24 11.95
C VAL A 332 -7.29 -23.70 13.26
N LYS A 333 -7.84 -22.60 13.78
CA LYS A 333 -7.44 -22.07 15.11
C LYS A 333 -7.74 -23.03 16.25
N ALA A 334 -8.84 -23.76 16.18
CA ALA A 334 -9.20 -24.75 17.18
C ALA A 334 -8.20 -25.94 17.24
N LEU A 335 -7.41 -26.16 16.18
CA LEU A 335 -6.37 -27.19 16.15
C LEU A 335 -5.10 -26.82 16.93
N ALA A 336 -5.00 -25.59 17.46
CA ALA A 336 -3.86 -25.08 18.24
C ALA A 336 -2.48 -25.34 17.59
N LEU A 337 -2.40 -25.20 16.27
CA LEU A 337 -1.17 -25.41 15.49
C LEU A 337 -0.16 -24.27 15.74
N PRO A 338 1.15 -24.51 15.51
CA PRO A 338 2.16 -23.45 15.50
C PRO A 338 1.77 -22.32 14.54
N ASN A 339 2.05 -21.06 14.89
CA ASN A 339 1.56 -19.86 14.19
C ASN A 339 1.77 -19.90 12.66
N LEU A 340 2.96 -20.28 12.19
CA LEU A 340 3.27 -20.38 10.76
C LEU A 340 2.40 -21.44 10.06
N ILE A 341 2.29 -22.61 10.66
CA ILE A 341 1.49 -23.71 10.10
C ILE A 341 0.01 -23.34 10.12
N CYS A 342 -0.46 -22.73 11.20
CA CYS A 342 -1.82 -22.20 11.31
C CYS A 342 -2.14 -21.22 10.18
N ILE A 343 -1.27 -20.23 9.91
CA ILE A 343 -1.45 -19.26 8.83
C ILE A 343 -1.48 -19.96 7.47
N LEU A 344 -0.51 -20.85 7.19
CA LEU A 344 -0.42 -21.53 5.90
C LEU A 344 -1.66 -22.40 5.63
N VAL A 345 -2.05 -23.22 6.61
CA VAL A 345 -3.21 -24.10 6.49
C VAL A 345 -4.50 -23.29 6.38
N ALA A 346 -4.65 -22.24 7.20
CA ALA A 346 -5.82 -21.36 7.13
C ALA A 346 -5.92 -20.62 5.79
N VAL A 347 -4.82 -20.08 5.27
CA VAL A 347 -4.82 -19.37 3.98
C VAL A 347 -5.10 -20.34 2.83
N LEU A 348 -4.38 -21.46 2.73
CA LEU A 348 -4.60 -22.44 1.66
C LEU A 348 -5.99 -23.05 1.73
N GLY A 349 -6.45 -23.42 2.92
CA GLY A 349 -7.80 -23.93 3.14
C GLY A 349 -8.88 -22.90 2.79
N SER A 350 -8.67 -21.63 3.17
CA SER A 350 -9.59 -20.54 2.84
C SER A 350 -9.66 -20.28 1.33
N VAL A 351 -8.52 -20.26 0.63
CA VAL A 351 -8.47 -20.10 -0.83
C VAL A 351 -9.20 -21.26 -1.51
N ALA A 352 -8.97 -22.50 -1.09
CA ALA A 352 -9.63 -23.68 -1.63
C ALA A 352 -11.14 -23.65 -1.38
N ALA A 353 -11.57 -23.40 -0.14
CA ALA A 353 -12.98 -23.30 0.22
C ALA A 353 -13.69 -22.17 -0.55
N TYR A 354 -13.06 -21.01 -0.62
CA TYR A 354 -13.57 -19.86 -1.38
C TYR A 354 -13.75 -20.18 -2.85
N ALA A 355 -12.73 -20.78 -3.50
CA ALA A 355 -12.80 -21.18 -4.89
C ALA A 355 -13.92 -22.21 -5.14
N VAL A 356 -14.06 -23.22 -4.28
CA VAL A 356 -15.13 -24.23 -4.38
C VAL A 356 -16.51 -23.59 -4.27
N ILE A 357 -16.70 -22.67 -3.31
CA ILE A 357 -18.00 -21.97 -3.14
C ILE A 357 -18.33 -21.11 -4.35
N LEU A 358 -17.37 -20.33 -4.87
CA LEU A 358 -17.61 -19.49 -6.05
C LEU A 358 -17.93 -20.32 -7.29
N LEU A 359 -17.26 -21.46 -7.48
CA LEU A 359 -17.54 -22.40 -8.58
C LEU A 359 -18.89 -23.06 -8.42
N GLY A 360 -19.23 -23.54 -7.21
CA GLY A 360 -20.51 -24.16 -6.91
C GLY A 360 -21.70 -23.22 -7.13
N MET A 361 -21.53 -21.94 -6.75
CA MET A 361 -22.54 -20.90 -6.99
C MET A 361 -22.50 -20.30 -8.40
N LYS A 362 -21.65 -20.83 -9.29
CA LYS A 362 -21.51 -20.41 -10.68
C LYS A 362 -21.28 -18.90 -10.81
N ASN A 363 -20.30 -18.36 -10.05
CA ASN A 363 -19.96 -16.95 -10.14
C ASN A 363 -19.56 -16.58 -11.57
N PRO A 364 -20.23 -15.58 -12.21
CA PRO A 364 -20.05 -15.29 -13.63
C PRO A 364 -18.63 -14.85 -13.97
N LEU A 365 -17.97 -14.06 -13.10
CA LEU A 365 -16.60 -13.62 -13.33
C LEU A 365 -15.61 -14.79 -13.27
N VAL A 366 -15.73 -15.66 -12.26
CA VAL A 366 -14.84 -16.81 -12.12
C VAL A 366 -14.98 -17.76 -13.31
N LEU A 367 -16.18 -17.99 -13.79
CA LEU A 367 -16.43 -18.81 -14.97
C LEU A 367 -15.83 -18.19 -16.24
N GLU A 368 -16.00 -16.88 -16.44
CA GLU A 368 -15.41 -16.16 -17.58
C GLU A 368 -13.87 -16.25 -17.59
N TYR A 369 -13.23 -16.05 -16.44
CA TYR A 369 -11.77 -16.17 -16.32
C TYR A 369 -11.28 -17.61 -16.56
N LEU A 370 -12.01 -18.61 -16.07
CA LEU A 370 -11.68 -20.03 -16.31
C LEU A 370 -11.80 -20.40 -17.79
N GLU A 371 -12.84 -19.92 -18.48
CA GLU A 371 -13.00 -20.15 -19.91
C GLU A 371 -11.88 -19.51 -20.73
N LYS A 372 -11.53 -18.26 -20.40
CA LYS A 372 -10.38 -17.57 -21.02
C LYS A 372 -9.07 -18.30 -20.79
N ALA A 373 -8.84 -18.80 -19.58
CA ALA A 373 -7.66 -19.60 -19.25
C ALA A 373 -7.63 -20.91 -20.05
N LYS A 374 -8.73 -21.66 -20.11
CA LYS A 374 -8.85 -22.88 -20.91
C LYS A 374 -8.59 -22.63 -22.39
N GLN A 375 -9.13 -21.54 -22.97
CA GLN A 375 -8.89 -21.17 -24.36
C GLN A 375 -7.43 -20.84 -24.64
N LYS A 376 -6.74 -20.17 -23.69
CA LYS A 376 -5.32 -19.85 -23.82
C LYS A 376 -4.44 -21.09 -23.77
N PHE A 377 -4.73 -22.02 -22.86
CA PHE A 377 -4.02 -23.31 -22.79
C PHE A 377 -4.24 -24.16 -24.06
N ARG A 378 -5.45 -24.14 -24.60
CA ARG A 378 -5.79 -24.89 -25.85
C ARG A 378 -5.14 -24.32 -27.12
N LYS A 379 -4.64 -23.05 -27.06
CA LYS A 379 -3.89 -22.42 -28.17
C LYS A 379 -2.39 -22.68 -28.07
N ILE A 380 -1.89 -23.12 -26.93
CA ILE A 380 -0.48 -23.40 -26.67
C ILE A 380 -0.17 -24.91 -26.83
N SER A 381 -1.17 -25.77 -26.65
CA SER A 381 -1.15 -27.19 -26.95
C SER A 381 -1.55 -27.43 -28.43
#